data_88df39f3c17e667f0c9364e014398c5b
#
_entry.id   88df39f3c17e667f0c9364e014398c5b
#
_cell.length_a   1.000
_cell.length_b   1.000
_cell.length_c   1.000
_cell.angle_alpha   90.00
_cell.angle_beta   90.00
_cell.angle_gamma   90.00
#
_symmetry.space_group_name_H-M   'P 1'
#
loop_
_entity.id
_entity.type
_entity.pdbx_description
1 polymer ?
#
loop_
_entity_poly.entity_id
_entity_poly.type
_entity_poly.pdbx_seq_one_letter_code
_entity_poly.pdbx_strand_id
1 'polypeptide(L)'
;MKPSKRKRPWLRRLMLAALIVAAYPASVLTYTWSHVLQSPLPGGRHGPLDAYRHTLASAIVAYTLDARAVHLVNGVMERRGKRANTMDIHNNLIGAGIGSRATRFADIEPMVAHRVASGCIDAASPDQTTWLPQSAWKEGFAW
;
A
#
# COMPACT_ATOMS: atom_id res chain seq x y z
N MET A 1 47.77 -29.01 4.69
CA MET A 1 46.34 -29.34 4.70
C MET A 1 45.54 -28.05 4.65
N LYS A 2 44.77 -27.78 3.56
CA LYS A 2 43.87 -26.62 3.51
C LYS A 2 42.59 -26.95 4.28
N PRO A 3 42.12 -26.07 5.20
CA PRO A 3 40.88 -26.33 5.92
C PRO A 3 39.72 -26.36 4.94
N SER A 4 38.96 -27.46 4.92
CA SER A 4 37.72 -27.59 4.16
C SER A 4 36.71 -26.57 4.67
N LYS A 5 36.32 -25.59 3.83
CA LYS A 5 35.24 -24.62 4.15
C LYS A 5 33.93 -25.40 4.24
N ARG A 6 33.53 -25.79 5.43
CA ARG A 6 32.23 -26.43 5.73
C ARG A 6 31.12 -25.50 5.25
N LYS A 7 30.52 -25.87 4.13
CA LYS A 7 29.34 -25.12 3.60
C LYS A 7 28.22 -25.15 4.66
N ARG A 8 27.83 -24.00 5.18
CA ARG A 8 26.79 -23.88 6.21
C ARG A 8 25.42 -23.83 5.52
N PRO A 9 24.69 -24.95 5.34
CA PRO A 9 23.45 -25.01 4.56
C PRO A 9 22.31 -24.18 5.17
N TRP A 10 22.35 -23.97 6.49
CA TRP A 10 21.38 -23.15 7.19
C TRP A 10 21.48 -21.65 6.82
N LEU A 11 22.69 -21.13 6.58
CA LEU A 11 22.89 -19.75 6.11
C LEU A 11 22.23 -19.53 4.74
N ARG A 12 22.36 -20.50 3.82
CA ARG A 12 21.70 -20.40 2.51
C ARG A 12 20.17 -20.39 2.65
N ARG A 13 19.62 -21.22 3.55
CA ARG A 13 18.17 -21.23 3.83
C ARG A 13 17.70 -19.91 4.44
N LEU A 14 18.45 -19.35 5.38
CA LEU A 14 18.14 -18.03 5.96
C LEU A 14 18.21 -16.91 4.92
N MET A 15 19.24 -16.92 4.07
CA MET A 15 19.35 -15.93 2.98
C MET A 15 18.17 -16.04 1.99
N LEU A 16 17.76 -17.25 1.62
CA LEU A 16 16.61 -17.45 0.76
C LEU A 16 15.30 -16.97 1.42
N ALA A 17 15.09 -17.29 2.69
CA ALA A 17 13.93 -16.80 3.43
C ALA A 17 13.94 -15.28 3.54
N ALA A 18 15.07 -14.65 3.85
CA ALA A 18 15.20 -13.20 3.89
C ALA A 18 14.94 -12.56 2.52
N LEU A 19 15.40 -13.19 1.44
CA LEU A 19 15.15 -12.72 0.07
C LEU A 19 13.65 -12.75 -0.27
N ILE A 20 12.95 -13.84 0.08
CA ILE A 20 11.50 -13.97 -0.14
C ILE A 20 10.73 -12.90 0.65
N VAL A 21 11.09 -12.71 1.93
CA VAL A 21 10.46 -11.68 2.79
C VAL A 21 10.69 -10.28 2.25
N ALA A 22 11.88 -9.99 1.68
CA ALA A 22 12.16 -8.68 1.09
C ALA A 22 11.52 -8.50 -0.31
N ALA A 23 11.40 -9.57 -1.09
CA ALA A 23 10.83 -9.51 -2.44
C ALA A 23 9.33 -9.19 -2.44
N TYR A 24 8.58 -9.63 -1.42
CA TYR A 24 7.15 -9.37 -1.34
C TYR A 24 6.81 -7.87 -1.27
N PRO A 25 7.29 -7.07 -0.29
CA PRO A 25 7.01 -5.65 -0.28
C PRO A 25 7.54 -4.93 -1.53
N ALA A 26 8.67 -5.35 -2.07
CA ALA A 26 9.18 -4.79 -3.31
C ALA A 26 8.23 -5.03 -4.49
N SER A 27 7.63 -6.22 -4.60
CA SER A 27 6.65 -6.52 -5.66
C SER A 27 5.37 -5.69 -5.52
N VAL A 28 4.84 -5.55 -4.29
CA VAL A 28 3.68 -4.69 -4.00
C VAL A 28 3.97 -3.24 -4.39
N LEU A 29 5.12 -2.71 -3.98
CA LEU A 29 5.53 -1.35 -4.32
C LEU A 29 5.71 -1.16 -5.83
N THR A 30 6.40 -2.09 -6.51
CA THR A 30 6.62 -2.01 -7.96
C THR A 30 5.30 -2.01 -8.72
N TYR A 31 4.37 -2.90 -8.38
CA TYR A 31 3.05 -2.92 -8.99
C TYR A 31 2.29 -1.62 -8.73
N THR A 32 2.21 -1.19 -7.48
CA THR A 32 1.52 0.05 -7.09
C THR A 32 2.09 1.26 -7.84
N TRP A 33 3.42 1.42 -7.86
CA TRP A 33 4.06 2.53 -8.54
C TRP A 33 3.91 2.47 -10.06
N SER A 34 3.87 1.29 -10.68
CA SER A 34 3.61 1.19 -12.12
C SER A 34 2.24 1.76 -12.51
N HIS A 35 1.23 1.61 -11.66
CA HIS A 35 -0.10 2.21 -11.85
C HIS A 35 -0.15 3.70 -11.47
N VAL A 36 0.50 4.09 -10.37
CA VAL A 36 0.59 5.50 -9.93
C VAL A 36 1.23 6.37 -11.00
N LEU A 37 2.32 5.92 -11.61
CA LEU A 37 3.03 6.67 -12.66
C LEU A 37 2.21 6.83 -13.96
N GLN A 38 1.24 5.97 -14.19
CA GLN A 38 0.35 6.03 -15.36
C GLN A 38 -0.99 6.72 -15.06
N SER A 39 -1.26 7.02 -13.79
CA SER A 39 -2.51 7.61 -13.34
C SER A 39 -2.57 9.11 -13.66
N PRO A 40 -3.68 9.62 -14.21
CA PRO A 40 -3.89 11.05 -14.45
C PRO A 40 -4.32 11.82 -13.18
N LEU A 41 -4.43 11.14 -12.04
CA LEU A 41 -4.89 11.77 -10.79
C LEU A 41 -3.90 12.81 -10.27
N PRO A 42 -4.38 13.99 -9.82
CA PRO A 42 -3.53 15.03 -9.25
C PRO A 42 -3.12 14.75 -7.81
N GLY A 43 -2.15 15.52 -7.32
CA GLY A 43 -1.75 15.55 -5.91
C GLY A 43 -0.89 14.38 -5.47
N GLY A 44 0.42 14.46 -5.70
CA GLY A 44 1.40 13.41 -5.39
C GLY A 44 1.48 13.02 -3.91
N ARG A 45 1.20 13.95 -2.97
CA ARG A 45 1.01 13.68 -1.53
C ARG A 45 -0.23 14.40 -1.03
N HIS A 46 -1.00 13.70 -0.21
CA HIS A 46 -2.23 14.18 0.44
C HIS A 46 -3.38 14.50 -0.52
N GLY A 47 -3.22 14.21 -1.82
CA GLY A 47 -4.25 14.38 -2.85
C GLY A 47 -4.86 13.06 -3.31
N PRO A 48 -5.70 13.10 -4.37
CA PRO A 48 -6.32 11.90 -4.95
C PRO A 48 -5.32 10.81 -5.36
N LEU A 49 -4.17 11.18 -5.93
CA LEU A 49 -3.12 10.22 -6.32
C LEU A 49 -2.52 9.51 -5.12
N ASP A 50 -2.38 10.20 -3.98
CA ASP A 50 -1.93 9.61 -2.73
C ASP A 50 -2.97 8.62 -2.17
N ALA A 51 -4.25 9.00 -2.18
CA ALA A 51 -5.35 8.12 -1.80
C ALA A 51 -5.39 6.86 -2.67
N TYR A 52 -5.20 7.00 -3.99
CA TYR A 52 -5.10 5.87 -4.91
C TYR A 52 -3.95 4.94 -4.55
N ARG A 53 -2.75 5.48 -4.31
CA ARG A 53 -1.56 4.72 -3.94
C ARG A 53 -1.78 3.90 -2.67
N HIS A 54 -2.29 4.52 -1.61
CA HIS A 54 -2.54 3.87 -0.33
C HIS A 54 -3.63 2.79 -0.44
N THR A 55 -4.72 3.10 -1.13
CA THR A 55 -5.81 2.16 -1.34
C THR A 55 -5.36 0.95 -2.17
N LEU A 56 -4.60 1.17 -3.26
CA LEU A 56 -4.13 0.09 -4.14
C LEU A 56 -3.13 -0.82 -3.43
N ALA A 57 -2.11 -0.25 -2.77
CA ALA A 57 -1.13 -1.04 -2.03
C ALA A 57 -1.79 -1.92 -0.97
N SER A 58 -2.72 -1.35 -0.20
CA SER A 58 -3.43 -2.07 0.85
C SER A 58 -4.39 -3.13 0.31
N ALA A 59 -5.02 -2.88 -0.84
CA ALA A 59 -5.86 -3.87 -1.50
C ALA A 59 -5.05 -5.10 -1.97
N ILE A 60 -3.85 -4.87 -2.53
CA ILE A 60 -2.95 -5.96 -2.91
C ILE A 60 -2.52 -6.77 -1.69
N VAL A 61 -2.12 -6.11 -0.60
CA VAL A 61 -1.72 -6.77 0.64
C VAL A 61 -2.87 -7.60 1.21
N ALA A 62 -4.08 -7.05 1.28
CA ALA A 62 -5.23 -7.76 1.80
C ALA A 62 -5.64 -8.96 0.93
N TYR A 63 -5.53 -8.85 -0.39
CA TYR A 63 -5.82 -9.94 -1.32
C TYR A 63 -4.82 -11.09 -1.23
N THR A 64 -3.51 -10.75 -1.10
CA THR A 64 -2.43 -11.74 -1.18
C THR A 64 -2.06 -12.36 0.17
N LEU A 65 -2.26 -11.65 1.25
CA LEU A 65 -1.98 -12.12 2.61
C LEU A 65 -3.27 -12.22 3.43
N ASP A 66 -3.75 -11.08 3.94
CA ASP A 66 -4.98 -10.94 4.73
C ASP A 66 -5.16 -9.45 5.08
N ALA A 67 -6.41 -9.01 5.32
CA ALA A 67 -6.71 -7.67 5.81
C ALA A 67 -6.02 -7.35 7.16
N ARG A 68 -5.76 -8.36 7.99
CA ARG A 68 -5.02 -8.21 9.26
C ARG A 68 -3.61 -7.68 9.07
N ALA A 69 -2.95 -8.01 7.95
CA ALA A 69 -1.63 -7.46 7.64
C ALA A 69 -1.68 -5.95 7.46
N VAL A 70 -2.74 -5.42 6.82
CA VAL A 70 -2.97 -3.97 6.69
C VAL A 70 -3.22 -3.32 8.05
N HIS A 71 -4.02 -3.95 8.93
CA HIS A 71 -4.26 -3.45 10.29
C HIS A 71 -2.97 -3.37 11.13
N LEU A 72 -2.07 -4.34 10.99
CA LEU A 72 -0.78 -4.31 11.68
C LEU A 72 0.08 -3.11 11.25
N VAL A 73 0.14 -2.84 9.94
CA VAL A 73 0.86 -1.67 9.40
C VAL A 73 0.23 -0.37 9.89
N ASN A 74 -1.10 -0.25 9.85
CA ASN A 74 -1.82 0.92 10.34
C ASN A 74 -1.56 1.16 11.83
N GLY A 75 -1.55 0.13 12.68
CA GLY A 75 -1.25 0.25 14.10
C GLY A 75 0.14 0.82 14.41
N VAL A 76 1.11 0.64 13.50
CA VAL A 76 2.42 1.29 13.61
C VAL A 76 2.35 2.76 13.19
N MET A 77 1.52 3.11 12.20
CA MET A 77 1.35 4.47 11.68
C MET A 77 0.56 5.37 12.66
N GLU A 78 -0.45 4.86 13.34
CA GLU A 78 -1.29 5.59 14.30
C GLU A 78 -0.47 6.27 15.42
N ARG A 79 0.64 5.66 15.82
CA ARG A 79 1.54 6.21 16.85
C ARG A 79 2.15 7.57 16.48
N ARG A 80 1.96 8.06 15.26
CA ARG A 80 2.54 9.30 14.76
C ARG A 80 1.61 10.52 14.78
N GLY A 81 0.31 10.37 15.09
CA GLY A 81 -0.65 11.42 15.43
C GLY A 81 -0.84 12.60 14.46
N LYS A 82 -0.54 12.44 13.17
CA LYS A 82 -0.70 13.51 12.15
C LYS A 82 -1.99 13.30 11.35
N ARG A 83 -2.70 14.40 10.99
CA ARG A 83 -3.91 14.36 10.15
C ARG A 83 -3.71 13.57 8.84
N ALA A 84 -2.54 13.73 8.20
CA ALA A 84 -2.17 12.96 7.02
C ALA A 84 -2.13 11.45 7.29
N ASN A 85 -1.60 11.02 8.44
CA ASN A 85 -1.58 9.61 8.81
C ASN A 85 -2.98 9.04 9.00
N THR A 86 -3.91 9.83 9.56
CA THR A 86 -5.33 9.43 9.70
C THR A 86 -5.98 9.20 8.34
N MET A 87 -5.72 10.08 7.38
CA MET A 87 -6.17 9.95 6.00
C MET A 87 -5.59 8.68 5.34
N ASP A 88 -4.28 8.44 5.50
CA ASP A 88 -3.61 7.27 4.94
C ASP A 88 -4.17 5.97 5.52
N ILE A 89 -4.38 5.93 6.85
CA ILE A 89 -4.99 4.80 7.55
C ILE A 89 -6.41 4.53 7.02
N HIS A 90 -7.22 5.58 6.86
CA HIS A 90 -8.58 5.48 6.32
C HIS A 90 -8.56 4.87 4.91
N ASN A 91 -7.74 5.38 4.01
CA ASN A 91 -7.61 4.85 2.65
C ASN A 91 -7.06 3.41 2.63
N ASN A 92 -6.14 3.08 3.54
CA ASN A 92 -5.63 1.72 3.70
C ASN A 92 -6.76 0.74 4.11
N LEU A 93 -7.66 1.13 5.00
CA LEU A 93 -8.80 0.29 5.41
C LEU A 93 -9.78 0.06 4.27
N ILE A 94 -10.05 1.08 3.44
CA ILE A 94 -10.85 0.92 2.22
C ILE A 94 -10.18 -0.06 1.28
N GLY A 95 -8.88 0.07 1.05
CA GLY A 95 -8.08 -0.86 0.26
C GLY A 95 -8.18 -2.29 0.80
N ALA A 96 -8.01 -2.47 2.11
CA ALA A 96 -8.16 -3.78 2.73
C ALA A 96 -9.54 -4.40 2.46
N GLY A 97 -10.60 -3.62 2.55
CA GLY A 97 -11.95 -4.07 2.21
C GLY A 97 -12.13 -4.44 0.74
N ILE A 98 -11.49 -3.72 -0.19
CA ILE A 98 -11.50 -4.05 -1.62
C ILE A 98 -10.77 -5.38 -1.85
N GLY A 99 -9.54 -5.51 -1.36
CA GLY A 99 -8.71 -6.71 -1.54
C GLY A 99 -9.38 -7.97 -0.98
N SER A 100 -10.04 -7.87 0.18
CA SER A 100 -10.76 -8.99 0.79
C SER A 100 -11.99 -9.44 -0.01
N ARG A 101 -12.57 -8.58 -0.85
CA ARG A 101 -13.75 -8.89 -1.68
C ARG A 101 -13.41 -9.22 -3.12
N ALA A 102 -12.23 -8.89 -3.58
CA ALA A 102 -11.81 -9.15 -4.96
C ALA A 102 -11.74 -10.68 -5.21
N THR A 103 -12.37 -11.12 -6.29
CA THR A 103 -12.34 -12.55 -6.68
C THR A 103 -11.13 -12.89 -7.53
N ARG A 104 -10.60 -11.90 -8.28
CA ARG A 104 -9.40 -12.04 -9.10
C ARG A 104 -8.47 -10.86 -8.84
N PHE A 105 -7.18 -11.08 -8.92
CA PHE A 105 -6.18 -10.03 -8.76
C PHE A 105 -6.39 -8.87 -9.75
N ALA A 106 -6.76 -9.19 -11.00
CA ALA A 106 -7.01 -8.21 -12.04
C ALA A 106 -8.21 -7.27 -11.75
N ASP A 107 -9.10 -7.62 -10.82
CA ASP A 107 -10.24 -6.80 -10.46
C ASP A 107 -9.88 -5.68 -9.45
N ILE A 108 -8.73 -5.80 -8.78
CA ILE A 108 -8.32 -4.91 -7.68
C ILE A 108 -8.15 -3.47 -8.18
N GLU A 109 -7.34 -3.27 -9.20
CA GLU A 109 -7.04 -1.92 -9.71
C GLU A 109 -8.31 -1.20 -10.20
N PRO A 110 -9.17 -1.77 -11.07
CA PRO A 110 -10.42 -1.13 -11.48
C PRO A 110 -11.35 -0.79 -10.30
N MET A 111 -11.43 -1.66 -9.29
CA MET A 111 -12.22 -1.40 -8.07
C MET A 111 -11.66 -0.22 -7.28
N VAL A 112 -10.34 -0.13 -7.17
CA VAL A 112 -9.66 1.00 -6.49
C VAL A 112 -9.86 2.29 -7.28
N ALA A 113 -9.64 2.30 -8.59
CA ALA A 113 -9.83 3.46 -9.45
C ALA A 113 -11.26 4.00 -9.35
N HIS A 114 -12.26 3.12 -9.43
CA HIS A 114 -13.68 3.49 -9.25
C HIS A 114 -13.94 4.10 -7.86
N ARG A 115 -13.36 3.52 -6.81
CA ARG A 115 -13.54 4.02 -5.44
C ARG A 115 -12.91 5.40 -5.25
N VAL A 116 -11.72 5.63 -5.81
CA VAL A 116 -11.07 6.95 -5.74
C VAL A 116 -11.81 7.98 -6.58
N ALA A 117 -12.33 7.62 -7.74
CA ALA A 117 -13.14 8.54 -8.56
C ALA A 117 -14.39 9.05 -7.83
N SER A 118 -14.94 8.30 -6.86
CA SER A 118 -16.06 8.68 -6.01
C SER A 118 -15.65 9.26 -4.65
N GLY A 119 -14.35 9.48 -4.42
CA GLY A 119 -13.82 10.05 -3.19
C GLY A 119 -13.99 11.56 -3.08
N CYS A 120 -13.71 12.12 -1.91
CA CYS A 120 -13.80 13.56 -1.68
C CYS A 120 -12.83 14.05 -0.58
N ILE A 121 -12.76 15.37 -0.44
CA ILE A 121 -12.02 16.02 0.65
C ILE A 121 -12.74 15.73 1.97
N ASP A 122 -11.97 15.30 2.98
CA ASP A 122 -12.47 15.06 4.34
C ASP A 122 -13.75 14.18 4.35
N ALA A 123 -13.72 13.04 3.66
CA ALA A 123 -14.87 12.15 3.56
C ALA A 123 -15.39 11.75 4.96
N ALA A 124 -16.71 11.93 5.14
CA ALA A 124 -17.40 11.54 6.37
C ALA A 124 -17.79 10.05 6.38
N SER A 125 -17.90 9.44 5.19
CA SER A 125 -18.28 8.03 5.05
C SER A 125 -17.08 7.10 5.18
N PRO A 126 -17.17 6.02 5.98
CA PRO A 126 -16.10 5.03 6.08
C PRO A 126 -15.82 4.28 4.77
N ASP A 127 -16.75 4.32 3.83
CA ASP A 127 -16.62 3.65 2.54
C ASP A 127 -16.09 4.56 1.41
N GLN A 128 -15.83 5.83 1.70
CA GLN A 128 -15.40 6.81 0.71
C GLN A 128 -13.93 7.16 0.90
N THR A 129 -13.11 7.00 -0.15
CA THR A 129 -11.71 7.45 -0.11
C THR A 129 -11.62 8.94 0.11
N THR A 130 -10.56 9.37 0.80
CA THR A 130 -10.43 10.76 1.22
C THR A 130 -9.03 11.31 0.98
N TRP A 131 -8.96 12.62 0.82
CA TRP A 131 -7.72 13.39 0.70
C TRP A 131 -7.86 14.75 1.35
N LEU A 132 -6.76 15.47 1.48
CA LEU A 132 -6.75 16.82 2.04
C LEU A 132 -7.11 17.87 0.97
N PRO A 133 -7.51 19.10 1.38
CA PRO A 133 -7.70 20.21 0.46
C PRO A 133 -6.44 20.47 -0.39
N GLN A 134 -6.63 20.97 -1.61
CA GLN A 134 -5.54 21.20 -2.56
C GLN A 134 -4.40 22.08 -2.00
N SER A 135 -4.73 23.02 -1.11
CA SER A 135 -3.72 23.85 -0.43
C SER A 135 -2.74 23.07 0.47
N ALA A 136 -3.11 21.84 0.83
CA ALA A 136 -2.27 20.95 1.64
C ALA A 136 -1.49 19.92 0.79
N TRP A 137 -1.74 19.84 -0.51
CA TRP A 137 -1.04 18.91 -1.39
C TRP A 137 0.43 19.32 -1.53
N LYS A 138 1.28 18.32 -1.67
CA LYS A 138 2.69 18.51 -2.00
C LYS A 138 2.97 17.90 -3.36
N GLU A 139 3.63 18.66 -4.19
CA GLU A 139 4.12 18.18 -5.48
C GLU A 139 5.32 17.24 -5.27
N GLY A 140 5.46 16.28 -6.18
CA GLY A 140 6.55 15.32 -6.18
C GLY A 140 6.17 13.96 -5.61
N PHE A 141 6.89 12.95 -6.08
CA PHE A 141 6.76 11.54 -5.66
C PHE A 141 7.57 11.23 -4.38
N ALA A 142 8.06 12.24 -3.67
CA ALA A 142 8.86 12.04 -2.47
C ALA A 142 7.99 11.60 -1.28
N TRP A 143 8.51 10.62 -0.58
CA TRP A 143 7.99 10.00 0.66
C TRP A 143 7.88 10.96 1.84
#